data_cc30bec86097b771c6d24e09f97e126d
#
_entry.id   cc30bec86097b771c6d24e09f97e126d
#
_cell.length_a   1.000
_cell.length_b   1.000
_cell.length_c   1.000
_cell.angle_alpha   90.00
_cell.angle_beta   90.00
_cell.angle_gamma   90.00
#
_symmetry.space_group_name_H-M   'P 1'
#
loop_
_entity.id
_entity.type
_entity.pdbx_description
1 polymer ?
#
loop_
_entity_poly.entity_id
_entity_poly.type
_entity_poly.pdbx_seq_one_letter_code
_entity_poly.pdbx_strand_id
1 'polypeptide(L)'
;MYEFGAKIEESLKERFDRIDQIAEYNQLKVVRAMQKARVNSECFQYASGYGYNDFGRDTLEQVYANIFHTEDALVRPQITCGTHALALALSANLRPGDEMISVAGKPYDTLEEVIGIRESKGSLKEYGVSYRQVDLLEDGSFDFDAIASTVRPETKLVTIQRSKGYQTRPSFSVDQIGEVIRFIKERFPNVICMVDNCYGEFVELQEPSDVGADMVVGSLIKNPGGGLAPIGGYIAGRKDLIENCAYRLTSPGLGKEVGASLGVMKDFYQGLFLAPTVVKGAVKGAIFAAGIYETLGFPVIPSKDEERHDIIQAVEFGSAEGVIRFCQGIQAAAPVDSYVTPEPW
;
A
#
# COMPACT_ATOMS: atom_id res chain seq x y z
N MET A 1 18.71 5.41 29.01
CA MET A 1 17.97 5.12 27.78
C MET A 1 18.76 5.50 26.52
N TYR A 2 19.32 6.71 26.42
CA TYR A 2 20.07 7.14 25.23
C TYR A 2 21.25 6.20 24.92
N GLU A 3 22.11 5.90 25.89
CA GLU A 3 23.24 4.99 25.69
C GLU A 3 22.85 3.56 25.33
N PHE A 4 21.69 3.09 25.82
CA PHE A 4 21.12 1.79 25.44
C PHE A 4 20.70 1.80 23.99
N GLY A 5 19.94 2.82 23.56
CA GLY A 5 19.55 2.98 22.17
C GLY A 5 20.75 3.12 21.22
N ALA A 6 21.75 3.91 21.58
CA ALA A 6 22.95 4.11 20.77
C ALA A 6 23.73 2.81 20.51
N LYS A 7 23.80 1.89 21.48
CA LYS A 7 24.43 0.58 21.29
C LYS A 7 23.66 -0.30 20.30
N ILE A 8 22.34 -0.25 20.34
CA ILE A 8 21.49 -0.98 19.39
C ILE A 8 21.65 -0.39 18.00
N GLU A 9 21.59 0.94 17.86
CA GLU A 9 21.78 1.63 16.59
C GLU A 9 23.13 1.29 15.95
N GLU A 10 24.22 1.28 16.73
CA GLU A 10 25.56 0.89 16.25
C GLU A 10 25.56 -0.55 15.71
N SER A 11 24.87 -1.47 16.37
CA SER A 11 24.77 -2.87 15.91
C SER A 11 23.97 -3.03 14.62
N LEU A 12 23.15 -2.05 14.25
CA LEU A 12 22.29 -2.04 13.07
C LEU A 12 22.87 -1.21 11.91
N LYS A 13 24.06 -0.67 12.07
CA LYS A 13 24.67 0.28 11.13
C LYS A 13 24.70 -0.23 9.69
N GLU A 14 25.15 -1.45 9.43
CA GLU A 14 25.22 -2.01 8.08
C GLU A 14 23.83 -2.13 7.42
N ARG A 15 22.81 -2.49 8.21
CA ARG A 15 21.43 -2.53 7.72
C ARG A 15 20.91 -1.13 7.39
N PHE A 16 21.20 -0.17 8.24
CA PHE A 16 20.80 1.22 8.02
C PHE A 16 21.47 1.82 6.80
N ASP A 17 22.75 1.53 6.57
CA ASP A 17 23.47 1.96 5.37
C ASP A 17 22.82 1.38 4.08
N ARG A 18 22.37 0.12 4.12
CA ARG A 18 21.65 -0.51 3.00
C ARG A 18 20.29 0.17 2.73
N ILE A 19 19.55 0.48 3.78
CA ILE A 19 18.27 1.20 3.69
C ILE A 19 18.47 2.61 3.13
N ASP A 20 19.56 3.28 3.48
CA ASP A 20 19.93 4.59 2.92
C ASP A 20 20.14 4.50 1.41
N GLN A 21 20.83 3.47 0.92
CA GLN A 21 21.04 3.24 -0.53
C GLN A 21 19.72 2.99 -1.27
N ILE A 22 18.81 2.20 -0.69
CA ILE A 22 17.48 1.97 -1.27
C ILE A 22 16.69 3.28 -1.35
N ALA A 23 16.73 4.08 -0.29
CA ALA A 23 16.03 5.37 -0.27
C ALA A 23 16.63 6.36 -1.27
N GLU A 24 17.96 6.41 -1.44
CA GLU A 24 18.63 7.23 -2.45
C GLU A 24 18.18 6.84 -3.86
N TYR A 25 18.16 5.55 -4.18
CA TYR A 25 17.66 5.07 -5.46
C TYR A 25 16.21 5.49 -5.71
N ASN A 26 15.32 5.28 -4.74
CA ASN A 26 13.92 5.67 -4.83
C ASN A 26 13.75 7.19 -4.93
N GLN A 27 14.60 7.97 -4.24
CA GLN A 27 14.58 9.43 -4.35
C GLN A 27 14.92 9.88 -5.78
N LEU A 28 15.94 9.26 -6.41
CA LEU A 28 16.29 9.54 -7.80
C LEU A 28 15.17 9.11 -8.76
N LYS A 29 14.50 7.98 -8.50
CA LYS A 29 13.31 7.51 -9.25
C LYS A 29 12.21 8.57 -9.23
N VAL A 30 11.87 9.11 -8.06
CA VAL A 30 10.86 10.17 -7.90
C VAL A 30 11.26 11.44 -8.62
N VAL A 31 12.50 11.91 -8.43
CA VAL A 31 13.02 13.12 -9.11
C VAL A 31 12.94 12.98 -10.64
N ARG A 32 13.38 11.85 -11.18
CA ARG A 32 13.33 11.58 -12.63
C ARG A 32 11.89 11.52 -13.17
N ALA A 33 10.97 10.93 -12.40
CA ALA A 33 9.55 10.88 -12.77
C ALA A 33 8.94 12.28 -12.84
N MET A 34 9.24 13.15 -11.85
CA MET A 34 8.81 14.55 -11.85
C MET A 34 9.41 15.33 -13.02
N GLN A 35 10.70 15.16 -13.31
CA GLN A 35 11.36 15.79 -14.45
C GLN A 35 10.77 15.34 -15.79
N LYS A 36 10.52 14.04 -15.95
CA LYS A 36 9.91 13.48 -17.16
C LYS A 36 8.50 14.01 -17.40
N ALA A 37 7.71 14.16 -16.33
CA ALA A 37 6.38 14.76 -16.38
C ALA A 37 6.40 16.30 -16.46
N ARG A 38 7.58 16.95 -16.45
CA ARG A 38 7.76 18.41 -16.52
C ARG A 38 7.02 19.15 -15.40
N VAL A 39 7.09 18.63 -14.17
CA VAL A 39 6.51 19.29 -13.00
C VAL A 39 7.06 20.71 -12.88
N ASN A 40 6.16 21.67 -12.74
CA ASN A 40 6.47 23.09 -12.63
C ASN A 40 5.51 23.77 -11.62
N SER A 41 5.66 25.08 -11.40
CA SER A 41 4.86 25.82 -10.41
C SER A 41 3.35 25.86 -10.71
N GLU A 42 2.93 25.64 -11.95
CA GLU A 42 1.51 25.60 -12.33
C GLU A 42 0.84 24.34 -11.75
N CYS A 43 1.61 23.26 -11.53
CA CYS A 43 1.10 22.05 -10.90
C CYS A 43 0.57 22.27 -9.48
N PHE A 44 0.93 23.39 -8.84
CA PHE A 44 0.54 23.70 -7.44
C PHE A 44 -0.61 24.69 -7.36
N GLN A 45 -1.19 25.08 -8.49
CA GLN A 45 -2.30 26.01 -8.54
C GLN A 45 -3.58 25.39 -7.99
N TYR A 46 -4.41 26.24 -7.40
CA TYR A 46 -5.72 25.83 -6.91
C TYR A 46 -6.68 25.57 -8.07
N ALA A 47 -7.33 24.41 -8.07
CA ALA A 47 -8.42 24.10 -8.98
C ALA A 47 -9.71 23.80 -8.21
N SER A 48 -10.84 24.25 -8.73
CA SER A 48 -12.16 24.08 -8.14
C SER A 48 -13.24 23.81 -9.19
N GLY A 49 -14.48 23.65 -8.77
CA GLY A 49 -15.61 23.37 -9.64
C GLY A 49 -15.50 21.97 -10.26
N TYR A 50 -15.73 21.85 -11.54
CA TYR A 50 -15.63 20.56 -12.24
C TYR A 50 -14.19 20.05 -12.34
N GLY A 51 -13.20 20.93 -12.32
CA GLY A 51 -11.78 20.56 -12.44
C GLY A 51 -11.39 20.12 -13.85
N TYR A 52 -12.07 20.60 -14.89
CA TYR A 52 -11.60 20.39 -16.26
C TYR A 52 -10.22 21.00 -16.44
N ASN A 53 -9.31 20.25 -17.08
CA ASN A 53 -7.93 20.68 -17.34
C ASN A 53 -7.16 21.04 -16.05
N ASP A 54 -7.42 20.35 -14.94
CA ASP A 54 -6.61 20.48 -13.72
C ASP A 54 -5.19 19.98 -13.99
N PHE A 55 -4.31 20.90 -14.38
CA PHE A 55 -2.96 20.60 -14.83
C PHE A 55 -2.14 19.89 -13.74
N GLY A 56 -2.29 20.31 -12.48
CA GLY A 56 -1.59 19.69 -11.36
C GLY A 56 -1.97 18.25 -11.14
N ARG A 57 -3.27 17.97 -11.18
CA ARG A 57 -3.83 16.62 -11.07
C ARG A 57 -3.33 15.72 -12.21
N ASP A 58 -3.50 16.16 -13.43
CA ASP A 58 -3.16 15.34 -14.62
C ASP A 58 -1.66 15.07 -14.70
N THR A 59 -0.84 16.04 -14.32
CA THR A 59 0.63 15.88 -14.25
C THR A 59 1.02 14.93 -13.11
N LEU A 60 0.35 14.98 -11.94
CA LEU A 60 0.64 14.08 -10.82
C LEU A 60 0.36 12.62 -11.19
N GLU A 61 -0.73 12.34 -11.92
CA GLU A 61 -1.04 11.01 -12.43
C GLU A 61 0.06 10.48 -13.36
N GLN A 62 0.63 11.33 -14.21
CA GLN A 62 1.79 10.97 -15.04
C GLN A 62 3.04 10.69 -14.19
N VAL A 63 3.27 11.46 -13.12
CA VAL A 63 4.38 11.21 -12.19
C VAL A 63 4.23 9.83 -11.55
N TYR A 64 3.05 9.49 -11.06
CA TYR A 64 2.79 8.17 -10.47
C TYR A 64 2.96 7.04 -11.50
N ALA A 65 2.40 7.18 -12.70
CA ALA A 65 2.59 6.21 -13.77
C ALA A 65 4.09 6.00 -14.08
N ASN A 66 4.89 7.07 -14.07
CA ASN A 66 6.33 6.98 -14.29
C ASN A 66 7.08 6.31 -13.12
N ILE A 67 6.68 6.55 -11.87
CA ILE A 67 7.30 5.93 -10.67
C ILE A 67 7.05 4.43 -10.64
N PHE A 68 5.80 4.04 -10.89
CA PHE A 68 5.36 2.64 -10.88
C PHE A 68 5.56 1.92 -12.23
N HIS A 69 6.17 2.56 -13.22
CA HIS A 69 6.39 2.05 -14.58
C HIS A 69 5.13 1.43 -15.19
N THR A 70 3.99 2.11 -15.03
CA THR A 70 2.67 1.69 -15.53
C THR A 70 2.22 2.53 -16.70
N GLU A 71 1.19 2.05 -17.43
CA GLU A 71 0.63 2.76 -18.58
C GLU A 71 -0.14 4.02 -18.15
N ASP A 72 -0.81 3.96 -16.99
CA ASP A 72 -1.62 5.06 -16.47
C ASP A 72 -1.72 4.99 -14.93
N ALA A 73 -2.20 6.07 -14.32
CA ALA A 73 -2.52 6.12 -12.89
C ALA A 73 -3.73 7.03 -12.64
N LEU A 74 -4.44 6.77 -11.54
CA LEU A 74 -5.50 7.60 -10.99
C LEU A 74 -5.08 8.00 -9.57
N VAL A 75 -4.84 9.30 -9.35
CA VAL A 75 -4.32 9.85 -8.09
C VAL A 75 -5.20 11.03 -7.67
N ARG A 76 -6.05 10.81 -6.67
CA ARG A 76 -7.14 11.76 -6.39
C ARG A 76 -7.39 11.98 -4.90
N PRO A 77 -7.67 13.23 -4.49
CA PRO A 77 -8.19 13.50 -3.15
C PRO A 77 -9.60 12.93 -2.94
N GLN A 78 -10.37 12.72 -4.01
CA GLN A 78 -11.71 12.12 -3.96
C GLN A 78 -11.67 10.61 -3.62
N ILE A 79 -10.52 9.96 -3.73
CA ILE A 79 -10.27 8.62 -3.18
C ILE A 79 -9.89 8.80 -1.71
N THR A 80 -10.84 8.66 -0.81
CA THR A 80 -10.72 9.13 0.58
C THR A 80 -9.66 8.40 1.43
N CYS A 81 -9.35 7.14 1.09
CA CYS A 81 -8.39 6.32 1.84
C CYS A 81 -7.99 5.07 1.03
N GLY A 82 -7.07 4.25 1.57
CA GLY A 82 -6.64 3.00 0.94
C GLY A 82 -7.78 2.00 0.72
N THR A 83 -8.68 1.82 1.70
CA THR A 83 -9.85 0.96 1.55
C THR A 83 -10.74 1.42 0.40
N HIS A 84 -10.96 2.73 0.25
CA HIS A 84 -11.72 3.27 -0.88
C HIS A 84 -10.98 3.04 -2.21
N ALA A 85 -9.66 3.19 -2.26
CA ALA A 85 -8.87 2.88 -3.47
C ALA A 85 -9.03 1.41 -3.90
N LEU A 86 -8.94 0.48 -2.94
CA LEU A 86 -9.13 -0.95 -3.18
C LEU A 86 -10.57 -1.28 -3.60
N ALA A 87 -11.56 -0.75 -2.88
CA ALA A 87 -12.97 -0.92 -3.23
C ALA A 87 -13.29 -0.39 -4.63
N LEU A 88 -12.71 0.75 -4.99
CA LEU A 88 -12.82 1.35 -6.31
C LEU A 88 -12.21 0.45 -7.39
N ALA A 89 -10.97 0.00 -7.19
CA ALA A 89 -10.26 -0.86 -8.13
C ALA A 89 -11.01 -2.18 -8.40
N LEU A 90 -11.52 -2.80 -7.34
CA LEU A 90 -12.31 -4.02 -7.42
C LEU A 90 -13.64 -3.79 -8.13
N SER A 91 -14.46 -2.84 -7.65
CA SER A 91 -15.80 -2.58 -8.20
C SER A 91 -15.79 -2.03 -9.61
N ALA A 92 -14.68 -1.40 -10.04
CA ALA A 92 -14.50 -0.91 -11.40
C ALA A 92 -14.19 -2.03 -12.40
N ASN A 93 -13.50 -3.09 -11.96
CA ASN A 93 -12.99 -4.13 -12.85
C ASN A 93 -13.67 -5.50 -12.69
N LEU A 94 -14.66 -5.60 -11.81
CA LEU A 94 -15.50 -6.77 -11.63
C LEU A 94 -16.95 -6.48 -12.05
N ARG A 95 -17.62 -7.49 -12.59
CA ARG A 95 -19.00 -7.43 -13.03
C ARG A 95 -19.84 -8.56 -12.39
N PRO A 96 -21.16 -8.46 -12.36
CA PRO A 96 -22.02 -9.57 -11.92
C PRO A 96 -21.67 -10.87 -12.66
N GLY A 97 -21.41 -11.94 -11.90
CA GLY A 97 -20.97 -13.24 -12.40
C GLY A 97 -19.46 -13.44 -12.40
N ASP A 98 -18.65 -12.40 -12.24
CA ASP A 98 -17.20 -12.55 -12.05
C ASP A 98 -16.85 -13.10 -10.67
N GLU A 99 -15.68 -13.71 -10.60
CA GLU A 99 -15.07 -14.18 -9.35
C GLU A 99 -13.76 -13.43 -9.09
N MET A 100 -13.53 -13.08 -7.82
CA MET A 100 -12.23 -12.64 -7.32
C MET A 100 -11.64 -13.67 -6.35
N ILE A 101 -10.32 -13.81 -6.36
CA ILE A 101 -9.60 -14.70 -5.44
C ILE A 101 -8.54 -13.89 -4.67
N SER A 102 -8.49 -14.05 -3.34
CA SER A 102 -7.33 -13.65 -2.56
C SER A 102 -6.37 -14.82 -2.44
N VAL A 103 -5.11 -14.64 -2.84
CA VAL A 103 -4.08 -15.70 -2.80
C VAL A 103 -3.05 -15.50 -1.68
N ALA A 104 -3.25 -14.48 -0.87
CA ALA A 104 -2.42 -14.16 0.30
C ALA A 104 -3.17 -14.43 1.63
N GLY A 105 -4.10 -15.37 1.61
CA GLY A 105 -5.00 -15.62 2.73
C GLY A 105 -6.12 -14.58 2.82
N LYS A 106 -6.64 -14.39 4.03
CA LYS A 106 -7.74 -13.47 4.31
C LYS A 106 -7.29 -12.02 4.05
N PRO A 107 -8.05 -11.21 3.29
CA PRO A 107 -7.72 -9.81 3.06
C PRO A 107 -7.85 -8.98 4.34
N TYR A 108 -7.34 -7.74 4.29
CA TYR A 108 -7.44 -6.77 5.37
C TYR A 108 -8.90 -6.58 5.82
N ASP A 109 -9.11 -6.39 7.11
CA ASP A 109 -10.43 -6.42 7.76
C ASP A 109 -11.47 -5.48 7.14
N THR A 110 -11.06 -4.27 6.74
CA THR A 110 -11.96 -3.30 6.09
C THR A 110 -12.42 -3.73 4.70
N LEU A 111 -11.71 -4.66 4.05
CA LEU A 111 -12.13 -5.24 2.77
C LEU A 111 -13.14 -6.38 2.95
N GLU A 112 -13.26 -6.96 4.12
CA GLU A 112 -14.24 -8.04 4.36
C GLU A 112 -15.66 -7.60 4.05
N GLU A 113 -16.02 -6.37 4.42
CA GLU A 113 -17.34 -5.79 4.13
C GLU A 113 -17.46 -5.35 2.67
N VAL A 114 -16.40 -4.78 2.09
CA VAL A 114 -16.37 -4.42 0.66
C VAL A 114 -16.62 -5.64 -0.23
N ILE A 115 -15.99 -6.75 0.09
CA ILE A 115 -16.13 -8.02 -0.64
C ILE A 115 -17.48 -8.69 -0.32
N GLY A 116 -17.92 -8.61 0.93
CA GLY A 116 -19.10 -9.31 1.45
C GLY A 116 -18.76 -10.63 2.15
N ILE A 117 -17.52 -10.80 2.64
CA ILE A 117 -17.11 -11.86 3.55
C ILE A 117 -17.86 -11.67 4.87
N ARG A 118 -17.85 -10.45 5.43
CA ARG A 118 -18.84 -9.98 6.41
C ARG A 118 -20.00 -9.35 5.65
N GLU A 119 -21.21 -9.68 6.08
CA GLU A 119 -22.42 -9.15 5.45
C GLU A 119 -22.46 -7.62 5.55
N SER A 120 -22.57 -6.96 4.41
CA SER A 120 -22.66 -5.51 4.31
C SER A 120 -23.41 -5.11 3.05
N LYS A 121 -24.25 -4.08 3.19
CA LYS A 121 -24.96 -3.47 2.05
C LYS A 121 -23.99 -2.79 1.11
N GLY A 122 -24.19 -2.96 -0.19
CA GLY A 122 -23.32 -2.40 -1.21
C GLY A 122 -22.04 -3.19 -1.44
N SER A 123 -21.90 -4.37 -0.83
CA SER A 123 -20.76 -5.27 -1.04
C SER A 123 -20.71 -5.83 -2.46
N LEU A 124 -19.54 -6.26 -2.91
CA LEU A 124 -19.38 -6.94 -4.22
C LEU A 124 -20.28 -8.17 -4.35
N LYS A 125 -20.48 -8.89 -3.22
CA LYS A 125 -21.39 -10.04 -3.16
C LYS A 125 -22.84 -9.67 -3.51
N GLU A 126 -23.35 -8.54 -3.00
CA GLU A 126 -24.70 -8.06 -3.36
C GLU A 126 -24.82 -7.72 -4.86
N TYR A 127 -23.72 -7.31 -5.48
CA TYR A 127 -23.64 -7.06 -6.93
C TYR A 127 -23.33 -8.32 -7.75
N GLY A 128 -23.39 -9.50 -7.14
CA GLY A 128 -23.25 -10.78 -7.85
C GLY A 128 -21.80 -11.16 -8.18
N VAL A 129 -20.82 -10.59 -7.50
CA VAL A 129 -19.42 -11.01 -7.57
C VAL A 129 -19.14 -12.07 -6.50
N SER A 130 -18.53 -13.17 -6.90
CA SER A 130 -18.13 -14.24 -5.97
C SER A 130 -16.71 -14.03 -5.46
N TYR A 131 -16.44 -14.55 -4.25
CA TYR A 131 -15.14 -14.50 -3.60
C TYR A 131 -14.68 -15.88 -3.20
N ARG A 132 -13.39 -16.14 -3.41
CA ARG A 132 -12.68 -17.28 -2.82
C ARG A 132 -11.33 -16.86 -2.28
N GLN A 133 -10.78 -17.71 -1.43
CA GLN A 133 -9.53 -17.50 -0.74
C GLN A 133 -8.64 -18.73 -0.91
N VAL A 134 -7.35 -18.49 -1.11
CA VAL A 134 -6.29 -19.48 -0.96
C VAL A 134 -5.43 -19.04 0.22
N ASP A 135 -5.34 -19.88 1.24
CA ASP A 135 -4.50 -19.62 2.39
C ASP A 135 -3.02 -19.89 2.04
N LEU A 136 -2.14 -19.30 2.80
CA LEU A 136 -0.70 -19.54 2.68
C LEU A 136 -0.35 -20.89 3.29
N LEU A 137 0.77 -21.47 2.87
CA LEU A 137 1.38 -22.62 3.51
C LEU A 137 1.83 -22.28 4.94
N GLU A 138 2.13 -23.28 5.75
CA GLU A 138 2.54 -23.10 7.16
C GLU A 138 3.79 -22.22 7.32
N ASP A 139 4.67 -22.22 6.33
CA ASP A 139 5.88 -21.37 6.30
C ASP A 139 5.60 -19.93 5.82
N GLY A 140 4.36 -19.60 5.50
CA GLY A 140 3.93 -18.30 5.00
C GLY A 140 4.15 -18.08 3.50
N SER A 141 4.58 -19.08 2.76
CA SER A 141 4.71 -19.02 1.30
C SER A 141 3.37 -19.22 0.59
N PHE A 142 3.30 -18.84 -0.69
CA PHE A 142 2.13 -19.06 -1.54
C PHE A 142 1.92 -20.55 -1.85
N ASP A 143 0.69 -21.02 -1.74
CA ASP A 143 0.29 -22.36 -2.17
C ASP A 143 -0.06 -22.36 -3.67
N PHE A 144 0.93 -22.61 -4.51
CA PHE A 144 0.79 -22.61 -5.96
C PHE A 144 -0.19 -23.69 -6.47
N ASP A 145 -0.23 -24.86 -5.83
CA ASP A 145 -1.14 -25.95 -6.23
C ASP A 145 -2.59 -25.60 -5.89
N ALA A 146 -2.82 -25.04 -4.70
CA ALA A 146 -4.14 -24.55 -4.32
C ALA A 146 -4.58 -23.37 -5.21
N ILE A 147 -3.69 -22.44 -5.57
CA ILE A 147 -3.97 -21.37 -6.52
C ILE A 147 -4.41 -21.95 -7.86
N ALA A 148 -3.64 -22.88 -8.44
CA ALA A 148 -3.94 -23.48 -9.73
C ALA A 148 -5.30 -24.20 -9.75
N SER A 149 -5.64 -24.92 -8.67
CA SER A 149 -6.90 -25.66 -8.55
C SER A 149 -8.10 -24.75 -8.23
N THR A 150 -7.84 -23.56 -7.68
CA THR A 150 -8.89 -22.60 -7.29
C THR A 150 -9.35 -21.75 -8.46
N VAL A 151 -8.46 -21.34 -9.37
CA VAL A 151 -8.82 -20.50 -10.53
C VAL A 151 -9.78 -21.21 -11.47
N ARG A 152 -10.85 -20.51 -11.87
CA ARG A 152 -11.94 -21.00 -12.75
C ARG A 152 -12.14 -20.07 -13.94
N PRO A 153 -12.98 -20.45 -14.92
CA PRO A 153 -13.32 -19.59 -16.03
C PRO A 153 -13.94 -18.24 -15.61
N GLU A 154 -14.67 -18.22 -14.49
CA GLU A 154 -15.30 -17.02 -13.92
C GLU A 154 -14.32 -16.13 -13.17
N THR A 155 -13.13 -16.64 -12.84
CA THR A 155 -12.11 -15.88 -12.11
C THR A 155 -11.58 -14.75 -12.97
N LYS A 156 -11.95 -13.54 -12.63
CA LYS A 156 -11.56 -12.33 -13.34
C LYS A 156 -10.34 -11.65 -12.74
N LEU A 157 -10.20 -11.71 -11.40
CA LEU A 157 -9.18 -10.96 -10.67
C LEU A 157 -8.63 -11.76 -9.50
N VAL A 158 -7.30 -11.73 -9.37
CA VAL A 158 -6.58 -12.19 -8.19
C VAL A 158 -6.03 -10.98 -7.45
N THR A 159 -6.22 -10.94 -6.14
CA THR A 159 -5.66 -9.92 -5.26
C THR A 159 -4.56 -10.47 -4.37
N ILE A 160 -3.49 -9.71 -4.22
CA ILE A 160 -2.33 -10.00 -3.39
C ILE A 160 -2.16 -8.84 -2.40
N GLN A 161 -2.32 -9.09 -1.11
CA GLN A 161 -1.99 -8.12 -0.08
C GLN A 161 -0.52 -8.25 0.30
N ARG A 162 0.31 -7.26 -0.05
CA ARG A 162 1.76 -7.27 0.18
C ARG A 162 2.11 -7.24 1.67
N SER A 163 1.64 -6.23 2.37
CA SER A 163 1.90 -6.07 3.80
C SER A 163 1.12 -7.08 4.63
N LYS A 164 1.73 -7.52 5.72
CA LYS A 164 1.06 -8.38 6.70
C LYS A 164 -0.10 -7.70 7.43
N GLY A 165 -0.09 -6.37 7.52
CA GLY A 165 -1.07 -5.63 8.33
C GLY A 165 -1.03 -6.11 9.78
N TYR A 166 -2.19 -6.50 10.33
CA TYR A 166 -2.32 -7.05 11.69
C TYR A 166 -2.12 -8.57 11.78
N GLN A 167 -1.84 -9.24 10.65
CA GLN A 167 -1.62 -10.69 10.63
C GLN A 167 -0.22 -11.05 11.13
N THR A 168 -0.03 -12.30 11.55
CA THR A 168 1.26 -12.82 12.01
C THR A 168 2.14 -13.37 10.88
N ARG A 169 1.60 -13.47 9.64
CA ARG A 169 2.35 -13.92 8.47
C ARG A 169 3.48 -12.96 8.10
N PRO A 170 4.48 -13.38 7.31
CA PRO A 170 5.46 -12.44 6.75
C PRO A 170 4.81 -11.50 5.73
N SER A 171 5.42 -10.34 5.50
CA SER A 171 5.15 -9.48 4.34
C SER A 171 5.89 -10.00 3.13
N PHE A 172 5.33 -9.83 1.92
CA PHE A 172 5.93 -10.36 0.71
C PHE A 172 6.91 -9.39 0.07
N SER A 173 8.05 -9.94 -0.37
CA SER A 173 8.97 -9.21 -1.25
C SER A 173 8.34 -9.01 -2.63
N VAL A 174 8.87 -8.03 -3.37
CA VAL A 174 8.48 -7.83 -4.77
C VAL A 174 8.79 -9.07 -5.62
N ASP A 175 9.90 -9.76 -5.34
CA ASP A 175 10.27 -11.00 -6.03
C ASP A 175 9.25 -12.11 -5.81
N GLN A 176 8.82 -12.36 -4.56
CA GLN A 176 7.78 -13.35 -4.24
C GLN A 176 6.45 -13.01 -4.92
N ILE A 177 6.08 -11.73 -4.95
CA ILE A 177 4.89 -11.26 -5.70
C ILE A 177 5.08 -11.55 -7.20
N GLY A 178 6.26 -11.30 -7.75
CA GLY A 178 6.59 -11.60 -9.14
C GLY A 178 6.49 -13.08 -9.48
N GLU A 179 6.90 -13.95 -8.57
CA GLU A 179 6.79 -15.42 -8.75
C GLU A 179 5.33 -15.86 -8.86
N VAL A 180 4.47 -15.43 -7.95
CA VAL A 180 3.06 -15.81 -7.97
C VAL A 180 2.32 -15.19 -9.17
N ILE A 181 2.63 -13.95 -9.55
CA ILE A 181 2.04 -13.30 -10.73
C ILE A 181 2.45 -14.05 -11.99
N ARG A 182 3.71 -14.39 -12.16
CA ARG A 182 4.22 -15.16 -13.31
C ARG A 182 3.54 -16.52 -13.41
N PHE A 183 3.43 -17.23 -12.29
CA PHE A 183 2.74 -18.51 -12.21
C PHE A 183 1.28 -18.41 -12.67
N ILE A 184 0.56 -17.38 -12.24
CA ILE A 184 -0.84 -17.12 -12.63
C ILE A 184 -0.90 -16.78 -14.12
N LYS A 185 -0.08 -15.86 -14.59
CA LYS A 185 -0.13 -15.37 -15.98
C LYS A 185 0.24 -16.43 -17.02
N GLU A 186 1.15 -17.33 -16.70
CA GLU A 186 1.51 -18.45 -17.58
C GLU A 186 0.34 -19.41 -17.80
N ARG A 187 -0.54 -19.58 -16.81
CA ARG A 187 -1.68 -20.52 -16.85
C ARG A 187 -3.00 -19.84 -17.18
N PHE A 188 -3.17 -18.62 -16.73
CA PHE A 188 -4.40 -17.85 -16.79
C PHE A 188 -4.11 -16.41 -17.25
N PRO A 189 -3.69 -16.20 -18.51
CA PRO A 189 -3.17 -14.92 -19.00
C PRO A 189 -4.18 -13.76 -18.92
N ASN A 190 -5.47 -14.05 -18.88
CA ASN A 190 -6.54 -13.05 -18.84
C ASN A 190 -6.94 -12.64 -17.40
N VAL A 191 -6.45 -13.34 -16.38
CA VAL A 191 -6.74 -13.00 -14.98
C VAL A 191 -5.96 -11.75 -14.60
N ILE A 192 -6.64 -10.77 -14.04
CA ILE A 192 -6.05 -9.51 -13.56
C ILE A 192 -5.33 -9.80 -12.23
N CYS A 193 -4.05 -9.43 -12.12
CA CYS A 193 -3.29 -9.47 -10.88
C CYS A 193 -3.23 -8.08 -10.27
N MET A 194 -3.96 -7.87 -9.17
CA MET A 194 -3.98 -6.62 -8.41
C MET A 194 -3.20 -6.78 -7.10
N VAL A 195 -2.33 -5.81 -6.80
CA VAL A 195 -1.58 -5.80 -5.55
C VAL A 195 -2.03 -4.63 -4.67
N ASP A 196 -2.46 -4.93 -3.45
CA ASP A 196 -2.54 -3.94 -2.37
C ASP A 196 -1.11 -3.67 -1.90
N ASN A 197 -0.58 -2.52 -2.30
CA ASN A 197 0.81 -2.12 -2.05
C ASN A 197 0.96 -1.24 -0.79
N CYS A 198 -0.12 -1.03 -0.03
CA CYS A 198 -0.07 -0.24 1.20
C CYS A 198 1.08 -0.68 2.12
N TYR A 199 1.87 0.27 2.58
CA TYR A 199 3.06 0.11 3.44
C TYR A 199 4.30 -0.50 2.75
N GLY A 200 4.20 -0.93 1.48
CA GLY A 200 5.32 -1.48 0.72
C GLY A 200 6.03 -0.47 -0.19
N GLU A 201 5.37 0.63 -0.52
CA GLU A 201 5.89 1.61 -1.47
C GLU A 201 7.25 2.17 -0.99
N PHE A 202 8.22 2.20 -1.87
CA PHE A 202 9.61 2.69 -1.64
C PHE A 202 10.42 1.90 -0.59
N VAL A 203 9.94 0.75 -0.13
CA VAL A 203 10.67 -0.12 0.80
C VAL A 203 11.75 -0.93 0.08
N GLU A 204 11.51 -1.31 -1.18
CA GLU A 204 12.43 -2.02 -2.05
C GLU A 204 12.82 -1.15 -3.27
N LEU A 205 13.75 -1.65 -4.10
CA LEU A 205 14.16 -0.95 -5.33
C LEU A 205 13.07 -0.98 -6.41
N GLN A 206 12.35 -2.11 -6.48
CA GLN A 206 11.26 -2.36 -7.41
C GLN A 206 9.91 -2.27 -6.72
N GLU A 207 8.88 -2.06 -7.54
CA GLU A 207 7.48 -2.09 -7.12
C GLU A 207 6.78 -3.30 -7.75
N PRO A 208 5.64 -3.76 -7.22
CA PRO A 208 4.95 -4.94 -7.78
C PRO A 208 4.57 -4.81 -9.27
N SER A 209 4.40 -3.60 -9.77
CA SER A 209 4.20 -3.32 -11.19
C SER A 209 5.40 -3.69 -12.06
N ASP A 210 6.64 -3.59 -11.51
CA ASP A 210 7.87 -3.97 -12.24
C ASP A 210 7.96 -5.47 -12.50
N VAL A 211 7.23 -6.27 -11.73
CA VAL A 211 7.22 -7.74 -11.81
C VAL A 211 5.92 -8.32 -12.34
N GLY A 212 5.08 -7.47 -12.96
CA GLY A 212 3.94 -7.89 -13.76
C GLY A 212 2.55 -7.72 -13.12
N ALA A 213 2.43 -6.99 -12.00
CA ALA A 213 1.11 -6.62 -11.50
C ALA A 213 0.37 -5.75 -12.52
N ASP A 214 -0.88 -6.11 -12.84
CA ASP A 214 -1.72 -5.33 -13.75
C ASP A 214 -2.21 -4.03 -13.10
N MET A 215 -2.36 -4.03 -11.76
CA MET A 215 -2.67 -2.85 -10.94
C MET A 215 -1.94 -2.92 -9.61
N VAL A 216 -1.45 -1.76 -9.17
CA VAL A 216 -1.00 -1.51 -7.80
C VAL A 216 -1.87 -0.42 -7.17
N VAL A 217 -2.29 -0.65 -5.93
CA VAL A 217 -3.28 0.19 -5.25
C VAL A 217 -2.76 0.57 -3.87
N GLY A 218 -2.96 1.83 -3.48
CA GLY A 218 -2.55 2.26 -2.16
C GLY A 218 -3.15 3.60 -1.72
N SER A 219 -2.65 4.08 -0.60
CA SER A 219 -3.15 5.26 0.09
C SER A 219 -2.11 6.38 0.12
N LEU A 220 -2.54 7.62 -0.16
CA LEU A 220 -1.65 8.78 -0.04
C LEU A 220 -1.41 9.19 1.42
N ILE A 221 -2.26 8.82 2.36
CA ILE A 221 -2.02 9.07 3.79
C ILE A 221 -1.02 8.10 4.42
N LYS A 222 -0.43 7.21 3.61
CA LYS A 222 0.63 6.25 3.98
C LYS A 222 1.95 6.63 3.30
N ASN A 223 2.74 5.64 2.90
CA ASN A 223 4.08 5.82 2.34
C ASN A 223 4.18 6.90 1.25
N PRO A 224 3.37 6.89 0.16
CA PRO A 224 3.56 7.82 -0.95
C PRO A 224 3.27 9.29 -0.62
N GLY A 225 2.50 9.52 0.43
CA GLY A 225 2.18 10.90 0.85
C GLY A 225 3.24 11.55 1.74
N GLY A 226 4.28 10.81 2.15
CA GLY A 226 5.42 11.36 2.90
C GLY A 226 5.04 12.11 4.18
N GLY A 227 3.92 11.74 4.81
CA GLY A 227 3.38 12.41 6.00
C GLY A 227 2.73 13.78 5.75
N LEU A 228 2.63 14.23 4.50
CA LEU A 228 2.07 15.54 4.15
C LEU A 228 0.71 15.45 3.45
N ALA A 229 0.43 14.40 2.70
CA ALA A 229 -0.86 14.24 2.03
C ALA A 229 -1.99 14.14 3.06
N PRO A 230 -2.97 15.08 3.04
CA PRO A 230 -4.02 15.11 4.05
C PRO A 230 -5.12 14.07 3.80
N ILE A 231 -5.19 13.53 2.59
CA ILE A 231 -6.22 12.62 2.09
C ILE A 231 -5.72 11.96 0.82
N GLY A 232 -6.45 11.03 0.26
CA GLY A 232 -6.22 10.56 -1.09
C GLY A 232 -5.79 9.11 -1.18
N GLY A 233 -5.91 8.59 -2.40
CA GLY A 233 -5.46 7.26 -2.80
C GLY A 233 -4.93 7.27 -4.22
N TYR A 234 -4.24 6.19 -4.58
CA TYR A 234 -3.75 5.98 -5.93
C TYR A 234 -4.08 4.57 -6.43
N ILE A 235 -4.27 4.47 -7.73
CA ILE A 235 -4.36 3.22 -8.47
C ILE A 235 -3.48 3.43 -9.70
N ALA A 236 -2.45 2.60 -9.89
CA ALA A 236 -1.57 2.67 -11.05
C ALA A 236 -1.52 1.30 -11.75
N GLY A 237 -1.53 1.26 -13.08
CA GLY A 237 -1.59 -0.02 -13.78
C GLY A 237 -1.84 0.13 -15.27
N ARG A 238 -2.43 -0.92 -15.85
CA ARG A 238 -2.86 -0.95 -17.23
C ARG A 238 -3.91 0.13 -17.49
N LYS A 239 -3.80 0.79 -18.63
CA LYS A 239 -4.66 1.91 -19.01
C LYS A 239 -6.15 1.58 -19.01
N ASP A 240 -6.53 0.41 -19.54
CA ASP A 240 -7.92 -0.05 -19.59
C ASP A 240 -8.54 -0.21 -18.18
N LEU A 241 -7.74 -0.69 -17.22
CA LEU A 241 -8.19 -0.89 -15.85
C LEU A 241 -8.30 0.45 -15.10
N ILE A 242 -7.37 1.37 -15.36
CA ILE A 242 -7.38 2.71 -14.76
C ILE A 242 -8.55 3.54 -15.31
N GLU A 243 -8.86 3.41 -16.60
CA GLU A 243 -10.04 4.06 -17.20
C GLU A 243 -11.34 3.58 -16.55
N ASN A 244 -11.49 2.27 -16.32
CA ASN A 244 -12.62 1.72 -15.57
C ASN A 244 -12.72 2.32 -14.16
N CYS A 245 -11.58 2.46 -13.46
CA CYS A 245 -11.54 3.09 -12.13
C CYS A 245 -11.99 4.56 -12.19
N ALA A 246 -11.56 5.31 -13.22
CA ALA A 246 -11.96 6.69 -13.40
C ALA A 246 -13.48 6.83 -13.67
N TYR A 247 -14.05 5.96 -14.50
CA TYR A 247 -15.50 5.91 -14.73
C TYR A 247 -16.27 5.52 -13.46
N ARG A 248 -15.72 4.67 -12.64
CA ARG A 248 -16.37 4.28 -11.38
C ARG A 248 -16.28 5.35 -10.32
N LEU A 249 -15.16 6.09 -10.26
CA LEU A 249 -14.96 7.19 -9.32
C LEU A 249 -15.88 8.37 -9.60
N THR A 250 -16.08 8.70 -10.85
CA THR A 250 -16.91 9.82 -11.32
C THR A 250 -18.22 9.30 -11.94
N SER A 251 -18.23 9.15 -13.24
CA SER A 251 -19.30 8.47 -13.97
C SER A 251 -18.82 8.04 -15.36
N PRO A 252 -19.46 7.03 -15.98
CA PRO A 252 -19.24 6.73 -17.39
C PRO A 252 -19.41 7.97 -18.27
N GLY A 253 -18.45 8.20 -19.15
CA GLY A 253 -18.41 9.36 -20.04
C GLY A 253 -17.71 10.60 -19.48
N LEU A 254 -17.46 10.70 -18.17
CA LEU A 254 -16.66 11.77 -17.56
C LEU A 254 -15.25 11.29 -17.21
N GLY A 255 -15.14 10.18 -16.50
CA GLY A 255 -13.85 9.56 -16.17
C GLY A 255 -12.87 10.52 -15.52
N LYS A 256 -11.67 10.62 -16.11
CA LYS A 256 -10.55 11.44 -15.60
C LYS A 256 -10.73 12.95 -15.81
N GLU A 257 -11.68 13.39 -16.65
CA GLU A 257 -11.82 14.80 -17.04
C GLU A 257 -12.25 15.72 -15.90
N VAL A 258 -12.94 15.16 -14.89
CA VAL A 258 -13.50 15.92 -13.76
C VAL A 258 -12.88 15.50 -12.42
N GLY A 259 -13.13 16.31 -11.41
CA GLY A 259 -12.62 16.09 -10.05
C GLY A 259 -11.49 17.05 -9.73
N ALA A 260 -11.86 18.28 -9.32
CA ALA A 260 -10.91 19.32 -8.95
C ALA A 260 -10.04 18.89 -7.76
N SER A 261 -8.77 19.31 -7.79
CA SER A 261 -7.78 18.97 -6.76
C SER A 261 -7.91 19.77 -5.46
N LEU A 262 -8.72 20.84 -5.43
CA LEU A 262 -9.09 21.60 -4.23
C LEU A 262 -7.88 22.14 -3.45
N GLY A 263 -6.77 22.45 -4.12
CA GLY A 263 -5.58 23.05 -3.52
C GLY A 263 -4.64 22.09 -2.80
N VAL A 264 -4.89 20.79 -2.79
CA VAL A 264 -4.01 19.80 -2.10
C VAL A 264 -2.79 19.36 -2.92
N MET A 265 -2.67 19.82 -4.16
CA MET A 265 -1.59 19.35 -5.06
C MET A 265 -0.20 19.65 -4.52
N LYS A 266 0.00 20.81 -3.88
CA LYS A 266 1.29 21.13 -3.27
C LYS A 266 1.70 20.08 -2.24
N ASP A 267 0.79 19.68 -1.38
CA ASP A 267 1.05 18.68 -0.33
C ASP A 267 1.29 17.30 -0.93
N PHE A 268 0.56 16.93 -1.99
CA PHE A 268 0.74 15.68 -2.70
C PHE A 268 2.12 15.59 -3.37
N TYR A 269 2.54 16.62 -4.10
CA TYR A 269 3.85 16.67 -4.75
C TYR A 269 4.99 16.72 -3.73
N GLN A 270 4.87 17.55 -2.70
CA GLN A 270 5.88 17.67 -1.67
C GLN A 270 5.98 16.39 -0.85
N GLY A 271 4.84 15.80 -0.51
CA GLY A 271 4.78 14.53 0.20
C GLY A 271 5.42 13.40 -0.61
N LEU A 272 5.09 13.29 -1.89
CA LEU A 272 5.70 12.31 -2.80
C LEU A 272 7.23 12.52 -2.93
N PHE A 273 7.68 13.78 -3.03
CA PHE A 273 9.11 14.08 -3.07
C PHE A 273 9.83 13.65 -1.80
N LEU A 274 9.21 13.80 -0.64
CA LEU A 274 9.78 13.40 0.66
C LEU A 274 9.59 11.91 0.98
N ALA A 275 8.67 11.24 0.30
CA ALA A 275 8.26 9.88 0.63
C ALA A 275 9.42 8.88 0.79
N PRO A 276 10.43 8.80 -0.10
CA PRO A 276 11.53 7.85 0.08
C PRO A 276 12.31 8.09 1.40
N THR A 277 12.51 9.35 1.78
CA THR A 277 13.18 9.70 3.04
C THR A 277 12.32 9.38 4.27
N VAL A 278 11.01 9.62 4.21
CA VAL A 278 10.08 9.30 5.29
C VAL A 278 9.96 7.79 5.46
N VAL A 279 9.80 7.04 4.37
CA VAL A 279 9.75 5.57 4.39
C VAL A 279 11.05 4.97 4.94
N LYS A 280 12.20 5.49 4.53
CA LYS A 280 13.50 5.13 5.13
C LYS A 280 13.48 5.26 6.65
N GLY A 281 13.00 6.41 7.14
CA GLY A 281 12.88 6.66 8.58
C GLY A 281 11.95 5.66 9.27
N ALA A 282 10.82 5.31 8.64
CA ALA A 282 9.87 4.34 9.17
C ALA A 282 10.47 2.92 9.22
N VAL A 283 11.14 2.46 8.15
CA VAL A 283 11.80 1.15 8.11
C VAL A 283 12.92 1.05 9.16
N LYS A 284 13.79 2.07 9.25
CA LYS A 284 14.83 2.11 10.28
C LYS A 284 14.24 2.13 11.68
N GLY A 285 13.17 2.89 11.91
CA GLY A 285 12.48 2.94 13.20
C GLY A 285 11.87 1.59 13.58
N ALA A 286 11.27 0.87 12.62
CA ALA A 286 10.74 -0.48 12.84
C ALA A 286 11.86 -1.47 13.23
N ILE A 287 12.98 -1.49 12.51
CA ILE A 287 14.13 -2.34 12.80
C ILE A 287 14.75 -1.98 14.17
N PHE A 288 14.87 -0.70 14.47
CA PHE A 288 15.37 -0.23 15.74
C PHE A 288 14.47 -0.66 16.91
N ALA A 289 13.15 -0.54 16.74
CA ALA A 289 12.20 -1.04 17.72
C ALA A 289 12.34 -2.56 17.92
N ALA A 290 12.47 -3.34 16.84
CA ALA A 290 12.75 -4.78 16.95
C ALA A 290 14.00 -5.04 17.78
N GLY A 291 15.11 -4.36 17.48
CA GLY A 291 16.36 -4.51 18.24
C GLY A 291 16.23 -4.18 19.72
N ILE A 292 15.48 -3.14 20.07
CA ILE A 292 15.18 -2.79 21.46
C ILE A 292 14.40 -3.90 22.15
N TYR A 293 13.27 -4.32 21.58
CA TYR A 293 12.37 -5.28 22.22
C TYR A 293 12.96 -6.69 22.29
N GLU A 294 13.71 -7.14 21.27
CA GLU A 294 14.49 -8.39 21.35
C GLU A 294 15.51 -8.35 22.51
N THR A 295 16.24 -7.24 22.65
CA THR A 295 17.21 -7.09 23.72
C THR A 295 16.55 -7.08 25.11
N LEU A 296 15.30 -6.64 25.19
CA LEU A 296 14.48 -6.68 26.41
C LEU A 296 13.80 -8.04 26.64
N GLY A 297 13.95 -9.01 25.71
CA GLY A 297 13.42 -10.36 25.82
C GLY A 297 11.98 -10.52 25.34
N PHE A 298 11.44 -9.58 24.54
CA PHE A 298 10.12 -9.71 23.91
C PHE A 298 10.23 -10.34 22.54
N PRO A 299 9.33 -11.27 22.15
CA PRO A 299 9.20 -11.75 20.79
C PRO A 299 8.78 -10.60 19.86
N VAL A 300 9.40 -10.53 18.68
CA VAL A 300 9.09 -9.53 17.66
C VAL A 300 8.96 -10.19 16.27
N ILE A 301 8.13 -9.63 15.40
CA ILE A 301 7.89 -10.12 14.05
C ILE A 301 7.74 -8.93 13.09
N PRO A 302 8.65 -8.77 12.11
CA PRO A 302 9.89 -9.51 11.86
C PRO A 302 10.96 -9.21 12.92
N SER A 303 12.00 -10.04 13.00
CA SER A 303 13.18 -9.78 13.85
C SER A 303 13.99 -8.60 13.30
N LYS A 304 14.92 -8.07 14.11
CA LYS A 304 15.82 -6.99 13.65
C LYS A 304 16.72 -7.42 12.48
N ASP A 305 16.94 -8.72 12.29
CA ASP A 305 17.84 -9.27 11.27
C ASP A 305 17.09 -9.69 9.98
N GLU A 306 15.75 -9.81 10.00
CA GLU A 306 14.94 -10.16 8.83
C GLU A 306 14.80 -8.98 7.86
N GLU A 307 14.78 -9.29 6.55
CA GLU A 307 14.54 -8.28 5.50
C GLU A 307 13.13 -7.68 5.63
N ARG A 308 12.99 -6.44 5.19
CA ARG A 308 11.75 -5.68 5.32
C ARG A 308 11.12 -5.46 3.95
N HIS A 309 9.83 -5.78 3.87
CA HIS A 309 9.01 -5.60 2.67
C HIS A 309 7.82 -4.66 2.93
N ASP A 310 7.69 -4.22 4.18
CA ASP A 310 6.79 -3.15 4.64
C ASP A 310 7.41 -2.41 5.83
N ILE A 311 6.64 -1.49 6.43
CA ILE A 311 7.07 -0.69 7.60
C ILE A 311 6.49 -1.22 8.92
N ILE A 312 5.88 -2.40 8.92
CA ILE A 312 5.17 -2.94 10.09
C ILE A 312 6.13 -3.66 11.04
N GLN A 313 5.97 -3.41 12.33
CA GLN A 313 6.66 -4.11 13.41
C GLN A 313 5.64 -4.60 14.42
N ALA A 314 5.58 -5.91 14.65
CA ALA A 314 4.83 -6.49 15.76
C ALA A 314 5.76 -6.78 16.94
N VAL A 315 5.25 -6.56 18.14
CA VAL A 315 5.89 -6.91 19.41
C VAL A 315 4.87 -7.66 20.25
N GLU A 316 5.24 -8.84 20.77
CA GLU A 316 4.36 -9.66 21.59
C GLU A 316 4.64 -9.41 23.07
N PHE A 317 3.66 -8.85 23.79
CA PHE A 317 3.79 -8.55 25.21
C PHE A 317 3.26 -9.66 26.13
N GLY A 318 2.63 -10.69 25.59
CA GLY A 318 2.14 -11.86 26.33
C GLY A 318 0.97 -11.58 27.28
N SER A 319 0.52 -10.33 27.44
CA SER A 319 -0.59 -9.96 28.31
C SER A 319 -1.27 -8.66 27.86
N ALA A 320 -2.57 -8.54 28.16
CA ALA A 320 -3.31 -7.30 27.90
C ALA A 320 -2.72 -6.10 28.66
N GLU A 321 -2.26 -6.31 29.91
CA GLU A 321 -1.62 -5.27 30.70
C GLU A 321 -0.34 -4.76 30.04
N GLY A 322 0.48 -5.64 29.44
CA GLY A 322 1.68 -5.28 28.70
C GLY A 322 1.34 -4.39 27.49
N VAL A 323 0.33 -4.74 26.73
CA VAL A 323 -0.15 -3.93 25.59
C VAL A 323 -0.65 -2.55 26.05
N ILE A 324 -1.44 -2.50 27.13
CA ILE A 324 -1.95 -1.23 27.70
C ILE A 324 -0.78 -0.33 28.11
N ARG A 325 0.17 -0.85 28.88
CA ARG A 325 1.36 -0.10 29.31
C ARG A 325 2.19 0.39 28.13
N PHE A 326 2.34 -0.43 27.09
CA PHE A 326 3.04 -0.03 25.86
C PHE A 326 2.31 1.14 25.18
N CYS A 327 1.00 1.04 24.95
CA CYS A 327 0.22 2.11 24.33
C CYS A 327 0.27 3.42 25.14
N GLN A 328 0.15 3.32 26.47
CA GLN A 328 0.28 4.48 27.37
C GLN A 328 1.67 5.10 27.32
N GLY A 329 2.72 4.27 27.24
CA GLY A 329 4.11 4.74 27.12
C GLY A 329 4.38 5.46 25.81
N ILE A 330 3.87 4.94 24.69
CA ILE A 330 3.96 5.59 23.36
C ILE A 330 3.20 6.93 23.38
N GLN A 331 1.98 6.96 23.92
CA GLN A 331 1.18 8.18 23.99
C GLN A 331 1.88 9.25 24.85
N ALA A 332 2.40 8.88 26.03
CA ALA A 332 3.12 9.79 26.89
C ALA A 332 4.41 10.35 26.29
N ALA A 333 5.03 9.62 25.34
CA ALA A 333 6.24 10.03 24.64
C ALA A 333 5.93 10.80 23.33
N ALA A 334 4.67 10.84 22.89
CA ALA A 334 4.28 11.53 21.66
C ALA A 334 4.35 13.04 21.81
N PRO A 335 4.68 13.80 20.75
CA PRO A 335 4.73 15.26 20.79
C PRO A 335 3.34 15.92 20.88
N VAL A 336 2.29 15.20 20.50
CA VAL A 336 0.90 15.65 20.51
C VAL A 336 0.09 14.76 21.44
N ASP A 337 -0.79 15.36 22.23
CA ASP A 337 -1.68 14.69 23.19
C ASP A 337 -0.94 13.80 24.23
N SER A 338 0.28 14.14 24.59
CA SER A 338 1.10 13.36 25.56
C SER A 338 0.46 13.25 26.95
N TYR A 339 -0.48 14.10 27.27
CA TYR A 339 -1.25 14.11 28.52
C TYR A 339 -2.47 13.18 28.51
N VAL A 340 -2.83 12.62 27.36
CA VAL A 340 -3.95 11.69 27.22
C VAL A 340 -3.51 10.28 27.62
N THR A 341 -4.37 9.56 28.33
CA THR A 341 -4.15 8.15 28.66
C THR A 341 -5.07 7.30 27.81
N PRO A 342 -4.55 6.51 26.86
CA PRO A 342 -5.36 5.62 26.05
C PRO A 342 -5.91 4.48 26.90
N GLU A 343 -7.18 4.13 26.67
CA GLU A 343 -7.89 3.03 27.30
C GLU A 343 -8.36 2.02 26.23
N PRO A 344 -8.38 0.71 26.54
CA PRO A 344 -8.96 -0.30 25.65
C PRO A 344 -10.47 -0.06 25.45
N TRP A 345 -10.98 -0.36 24.28
CA TRP A 345 -12.41 -0.27 23.93
C TRP A 345 -12.88 -1.53 23.20
#